data_3cfb596d7a88b434d8b17ddd68fea186
#
_entry.id   3cfb596d7a88b434d8b17ddd68fea186
#
_cell.length_a   1.000
_cell.length_b   1.000
_cell.length_c   1.000
_cell.angle_alpha   90.00
_cell.angle_beta   90.00
_cell.angle_gamma   90.00
#
_symmetry.space_group_name_H-M   'P 1'
#
loop_
_entity.id
_entity.type
_entity.pdbx_description
1 polymer ?
#
loop_
_entity_poly.entity_id
_entity_poly.type
_entity_poly.pdbx_seq_one_letter_code
_entity_poly.pdbx_strand_id
1 'polypeptide(L)'
;MRKKLFTAAVAFVLSALTSNAFAFPTWLELRNEIINYYKTIDTSKQWSIDSDGDLEITYTSSSGSERKAYIMMIESEQAIPDMPPAVCYFESTTPAKANAKKMTKCADAINWALPGVGQVYYKNDAICVASSIYAYSAPYVAMQITQLGTFSSMAIDLAEKCTDYVTDSFFQNFAAPGFKDFGNRVVKQLNDMGFLSAKEVSNDVVEYTLGDTNIRISPQGYSLGSNQFIMVGTSFSACDFGVKPEKAKKIVAEQFLSLSCQTSRIVVSEDDGTVMVISMMPAEDQSLEEDLKRGLAAYSVDVAVTALTVKNAFKGK
;
A
#
# COMPACT_ATOMS: atom_id res chain seq x y z
N MET A 1 -30.80 0.69 3.01
CA MET A 1 -30.52 -0.58 2.30
C MET A 1 -29.02 -0.75 1.99
N ARG A 2 -28.31 0.23 1.38
CA ARG A 2 -26.88 0.16 1.01
C ARG A 2 -25.92 -0.13 2.18
N LYS A 3 -26.12 0.49 3.37
CA LYS A 3 -25.31 0.20 4.58
C LYS A 3 -25.41 -1.27 5.01
N LYS A 4 -26.59 -1.89 4.89
CA LYS A 4 -26.81 -3.29 5.29
C LYS A 4 -26.13 -4.27 4.32
N LEU A 5 -26.08 -3.97 3.02
CA LEU A 5 -25.38 -4.79 2.01
C LEU A 5 -23.87 -4.73 2.19
N PHE A 6 -23.34 -3.55 2.48
CA PHE A 6 -21.92 -3.37 2.77
C PHE A 6 -21.51 -4.13 4.04
N THR A 7 -22.28 -3.98 5.13
CA THR A 7 -22.06 -4.73 6.37
C THR A 7 -22.14 -6.25 6.14
N ALA A 8 -23.05 -6.72 5.28
CA ALA A 8 -23.17 -8.14 4.93
C ALA A 8 -21.98 -8.64 4.09
N ALA A 9 -21.49 -7.83 3.14
CA ALA A 9 -20.31 -8.19 2.33
C ALA A 9 -19.04 -8.22 3.19
N VAL A 10 -18.84 -7.25 4.06
CA VAL A 10 -17.76 -7.23 5.04
C VAL A 10 -17.87 -8.41 6.01
N ALA A 11 -19.08 -8.71 6.53
CA ALA A 11 -19.30 -9.83 7.41
C ALA A 11 -19.05 -11.18 6.72
N PHE A 12 -19.38 -11.31 5.43
CA PHE A 12 -19.10 -12.53 4.66
C PHE A 12 -17.60 -12.73 4.44
N VAL A 13 -16.88 -11.67 4.10
CA VAL A 13 -15.40 -11.71 3.96
C VAL A 13 -14.75 -12.04 5.30
N LEU A 14 -15.25 -11.46 6.39
CA LEU A 14 -14.78 -11.76 7.74
C LEU A 14 -15.06 -13.22 8.12
N SER A 15 -16.21 -13.78 7.76
CA SER A 15 -16.51 -15.21 8.03
C SER A 15 -15.58 -16.16 7.28
N ALA A 16 -15.09 -15.76 6.10
CA ALA A 16 -14.09 -16.52 5.35
C ALA A 16 -12.68 -16.43 6.00
N LEU A 17 -12.39 -15.31 6.69
CA LEU A 17 -11.14 -15.13 7.45
C LEU A 17 -11.16 -15.88 8.79
N THR A 18 -12.33 -16.00 9.45
CA THR A 18 -12.46 -16.61 10.79
C THR A 18 -12.36 -18.15 10.79
N SER A 19 -12.38 -18.79 9.62
CA SER A 19 -12.24 -20.26 9.55
C SER A 19 -10.85 -20.78 9.96
N ASN A 20 -9.86 -19.88 10.11
CA ASN A 20 -8.56 -20.20 10.69
C ASN A 20 -8.28 -19.17 11.80
N ALA A 21 -8.47 -19.56 13.05
CA ALA A 21 -8.11 -18.76 14.21
C ALA A 21 -6.56 -18.58 14.29
N PHE A 22 -5.99 -17.81 13.38
CA PHE A 22 -4.61 -17.34 13.50
C PHE A 22 -4.61 -16.19 14.50
N ALA A 23 -3.91 -16.36 15.62
CA ALA A 23 -3.56 -15.22 16.45
C ALA A 23 -2.62 -14.33 15.62
N PHE A 24 -3.03 -13.09 15.35
CA PHE A 24 -2.15 -12.12 14.71
C PHE A 24 -1.00 -11.76 15.65
N PRO A 25 0.19 -11.46 15.11
CA PRO A 25 1.32 -11.11 15.94
C PRO A 25 1.07 -9.79 16.69
N THR A 26 1.52 -9.72 17.92
CA THR A 26 1.54 -8.50 18.72
C THR A 26 2.63 -7.54 18.20
N TRP A 27 2.51 -6.25 18.53
CA TRP A 27 3.56 -5.28 18.17
C TRP A 27 4.93 -5.67 18.75
N LEU A 28 4.97 -6.20 19.95
CA LEU A 28 6.22 -6.65 20.56
C LEU A 28 6.90 -7.78 19.78
N GLU A 29 6.14 -8.75 19.32
CA GLU A 29 6.64 -9.85 18.49
C GLU A 29 7.14 -9.34 17.14
N LEU A 30 6.36 -8.52 16.47
CA LEU A 30 6.73 -7.90 15.19
C LEU A 30 8.00 -7.06 15.30
N ARG A 31 8.05 -6.19 16.30
CA ARG A 31 9.20 -5.33 16.56
C ARG A 31 10.48 -6.13 16.78
N ASN A 32 10.41 -7.17 17.58
CA ASN A 32 11.57 -8.03 17.86
C ASN A 32 12.05 -8.74 16.57
N GLU A 33 11.14 -9.24 15.74
CA GLU A 33 11.49 -9.87 14.48
C GLU A 33 12.09 -8.87 13.48
N ILE A 34 11.55 -7.65 13.40
CA ILE A 34 12.09 -6.59 12.55
C ILE A 34 13.54 -6.25 12.99
N ILE A 35 13.77 -6.07 14.29
CA ILE A 35 15.11 -5.81 14.82
C ILE A 35 16.07 -6.96 14.51
N ASN A 36 15.64 -8.20 14.69
CA ASN A 36 16.45 -9.37 14.38
C ASN A 36 16.79 -9.42 12.88
N TYR A 37 15.82 -9.13 12.04
CA TYR A 37 16.03 -9.11 10.60
C TYR A 37 17.04 -8.02 10.19
N TYR A 38 16.92 -6.79 10.72
CA TYR A 38 17.91 -5.74 10.46
C TYR A 38 19.32 -6.12 10.88
N LYS A 39 19.50 -6.81 12.00
CA LYS A 39 20.81 -7.30 12.43
C LYS A 39 21.45 -8.29 11.44
N THR A 40 20.64 -8.98 10.65
CA THR A 40 21.15 -9.95 9.68
C THR A 40 21.52 -9.35 8.33
N ILE A 41 20.87 -8.23 7.93
CA ILE A 41 21.01 -7.68 6.57
C ILE A 41 21.83 -6.39 6.50
N ASP A 42 21.79 -5.56 7.53
CA ASP A 42 22.46 -4.25 7.49
C ASP A 42 22.90 -3.80 8.88
N THR A 43 24.17 -3.95 9.14
CA THR A 43 24.80 -3.53 10.40
C THR A 43 25.10 -2.02 10.45
N SER A 44 24.94 -1.30 9.34
CA SER A 44 25.17 0.14 9.28
C SER A 44 24.00 0.96 9.81
N LYS A 45 22.78 0.39 9.82
CA LYS A 45 21.59 1.03 10.38
C LYS A 45 21.58 0.95 11.89
N GLN A 46 21.39 2.09 12.51
CA GLN A 46 21.15 2.19 13.93
C GLN A 46 19.65 2.18 14.18
N TRP A 47 19.21 1.56 15.24
CA TRP A 47 17.82 1.53 15.65
C TRP A 47 17.68 1.78 17.14
N SER A 48 16.59 2.40 17.51
CA SER A 48 16.17 2.65 18.90
C SER A 48 14.67 2.45 19.01
N ILE A 49 14.19 2.37 20.24
CA ILE A 49 12.75 2.36 20.52
C ILE A 49 12.44 3.73 21.10
N ASP A 50 11.48 4.43 20.51
CA ASP A 50 11.08 5.75 20.97
C ASP A 50 10.15 5.68 22.20
N SER A 51 9.65 6.84 22.67
CA SER A 51 8.78 6.93 23.85
C SER A 51 7.45 6.24 23.68
N ASP A 52 6.97 6.11 22.44
CA ASP A 52 5.67 5.52 22.11
C ASP A 52 5.79 4.01 21.85
N GLY A 53 7.02 3.50 21.88
CA GLY A 53 7.34 2.09 21.68
C GLY A 53 7.52 1.73 20.20
N ASP A 54 7.59 2.71 19.31
CA ASP A 54 7.85 2.53 17.91
C ASP A 54 9.34 2.31 17.63
N LEU A 55 9.63 1.68 16.49
CA LEU A 55 11.01 1.45 16.09
C LEU A 55 11.52 2.63 15.27
N GLU A 56 12.44 3.40 15.84
CA GLU A 56 13.19 4.44 15.13
C GLU A 56 14.43 3.83 14.48
N ILE A 57 14.63 4.10 13.19
CA ILE A 57 15.78 3.66 12.41
C ILE A 57 16.52 4.88 11.91
N THR A 58 17.81 4.99 12.24
CA THR A 58 18.69 6.04 11.73
C THR A 58 19.64 5.44 10.69
N TYR A 59 19.77 6.12 9.57
CA TYR A 59 20.65 5.70 8.48
C TYR A 59 21.19 6.90 7.69
N THR A 60 22.27 6.66 6.93
CA THR A 60 22.80 7.68 6.00
C THR A 60 22.17 7.50 4.62
N SER A 61 21.51 8.53 4.12
CA SER A 61 20.89 8.52 2.79
C SER A 61 21.92 8.46 1.66
N SER A 62 21.47 8.25 0.43
CA SER A 62 22.32 8.28 -0.77
C SER A 62 22.97 9.65 -1.01
N SER A 63 22.42 10.73 -0.45
CA SER A 63 22.98 12.07 -0.47
C SER A 63 24.00 12.35 0.65
N GLY A 64 24.26 11.41 1.53
CA GLY A 64 25.13 11.55 2.69
C GLY A 64 24.48 12.23 3.90
N SER A 65 23.20 12.54 3.86
CA SER A 65 22.44 13.11 4.97
C SER A 65 21.98 12.04 5.93
N GLU A 66 22.06 12.32 7.24
CA GLU A 66 21.40 11.45 8.23
C GLU A 66 19.88 11.59 8.13
N ARG A 67 19.20 10.47 8.15
CA ARG A 67 17.74 10.40 8.12
C ARG A 67 17.21 9.46 9.17
N LYS A 68 15.95 9.70 9.53
CA LYS A 68 15.19 8.89 10.46
C LYS A 68 13.95 8.35 9.80
N ALA A 69 13.74 7.07 9.99
CA ALA A 69 12.53 6.39 9.60
C ALA A 69 11.91 5.73 10.84
N TYR A 70 10.61 5.54 10.80
CA TYR A 70 9.84 4.92 11.88
C TYR A 70 9.10 3.70 11.35
N ILE A 71 9.10 2.63 12.12
CA ILE A 71 8.22 1.50 11.89
C ILE A 71 7.32 1.37 13.10
N MET A 72 6.03 1.39 12.85
CA MET A 72 5.00 1.41 13.88
C MET A 72 3.85 0.47 13.52
N MET A 73 3.20 -0.08 14.52
CA MET A 73 1.92 -0.76 14.32
C MET A 73 0.80 0.27 14.38
N ILE A 74 -0.09 0.18 13.42
CA ILE A 74 -1.19 1.11 13.33
C ILE A 74 -2.37 0.56 14.10
N GLU A 75 -2.75 1.24 15.15
CA GLU A 75 -4.01 1.03 15.83
C GLU A 75 -5.10 1.81 15.09
N SER A 76 -5.93 1.10 14.34
CA SER A 76 -7.07 1.72 13.68
C SER A 76 -8.22 1.91 14.68
N GLU A 77 -8.66 3.14 14.88
CA GLU A 77 -9.92 3.43 15.61
C GLU A 77 -11.15 2.78 14.93
N GLN A 78 -11.01 2.41 13.66
CA GLN A 78 -12.01 1.70 12.87
C GLN A 78 -11.56 0.25 12.61
N ALA A 79 -10.90 -0.38 13.58
CA ALA A 79 -10.48 -1.76 13.43
C ALA A 79 -11.69 -2.61 12.99
N ILE A 80 -11.60 -3.17 11.81
CA ILE A 80 -12.56 -4.17 11.36
C ILE A 80 -12.23 -5.41 12.17
N PRO A 81 -13.18 -5.95 12.93
CA PRO A 81 -12.94 -7.18 13.70
C PRO A 81 -12.34 -8.26 12.80
N ASP A 82 -11.41 -9.03 13.32
CA ASP A 82 -10.74 -10.14 12.62
C ASP A 82 -9.83 -9.73 11.44
N MET A 83 -9.54 -8.43 11.26
CA MET A 83 -8.50 -7.98 10.33
C MET A 83 -7.13 -7.99 11.02
N PRO A 84 -6.07 -8.40 10.32
CA PRO A 84 -4.72 -8.28 10.86
C PRO A 84 -4.36 -6.82 11.09
N PRO A 85 -3.54 -6.51 12.09
CA PRO A 85 -3.04 -5.16 12.27
C PRO A 85 -2.17 -4.76 11.08
N ALA A 86 -2.11 -3.48 10.77
CA ALA A 86 -1.18 -2.95 9.78
C ALA A 86 0.10 -2.46 10.43
N VAL A 87 1.22 -2.67 9.74
CA VAL A 87 2.53 -2.11 10.11
C VAL A 87 2.93 -1.10 9.05
N CYS A 88 3.34 0.07 9.49
CA CYS A 88 3.72 1.19 8.64
C CYS A 88 5.21 1.48 8.78
N TYR A 89 5.88 1.64 7.64
CA TYR A 89 7.15 2.35 7.53
C TYR A 89 6.85 3.80 7.15
N PHE A 90 7.35 4.73 7.93
CA PHE A 90 7.21 6.16 7.70
C PHE A 90 8.58 6.84 7.69
N GLU A 91 8.77 7.73 6.74
CA GLU A 91 9.96 8.57 6.67
C GLU A 91 9.60 9.96 6.17
N SER A 92 10.33 10.96 6.64
CA SER A 92 10.19 12.34 6.16
C SER A 92 11.53 13.04 6.06
N THR A 93 11.64 13.98 5.12
CA THR A 93 12.80 14.85 4.97
C THR A 93 12.37 16.27 4.64
N THR A 94 13.11 17.26 5.14
CA THR A 94 12.87 18.67 4.82
C THR A 94 13.88 19.09 3.76
N PRO A 95 13.47 19.33 2.50
CA PRO A 95 14.38 19.76 1.43
C PRO A 95 14.99 21.13 1.74
N ALA A 96 16.27 21.29 1.48
CA ALA A 96 17.00 22.55 1.72
C ALA A 96 16.43 23.74 0.94
N LYS A 97 15.76 23.49 -0.19
CA LYS A 97 15.10 24.50 -1.02
C LYS A 97 13.74 23.99 -1.44
N ALA A 98 12.77 24.11 -0.53
CA ALA A 98 11.42 23.67 -0.77
C ALA A 98 10.66 24.65 -1.68
N ASN A 99 10.13 24.14 -2.79
CA ASN A 99 9.08 24.79 -3.55
C ASN A 99 7.86 23.85 -3.52
N ALA A 100 6.86 24.19 -2.73
CA ALA A 100 5.70 23.33 -2.47
C ALA A 100 5.06 22.80 -3.76
N LYS A 101 4.85 23.66 -4.77
CA LYS A 101 4.25 23.25 -6.05
C LYS A 101 5.13 22.23 -6.79
N LYS A 102 6.43 22.44 -6.81
CA LYS A 102 7.38 21.53 -7.47
C LYS A 102 7.46 20.22 -6.72
N MET A 103 7.55 20.24 -5.38
CA MET A 103 7.63 19.06 -4.53
C MET A 103 6.35 18.20 -4.63
N THR A 104 5.18 18.83 -4.60
CA THR A 104 3.91 18.11 -4.80
C THR A 104 3.88 17.43 -6.16
N LYS A 105 4.27 18.12 -7.23
CA LYS A 105 4.29 17.55 -8.59
C LYS A 105 5.25 16.35 -8.69
N CYS A 106 6.41 16.42 -8.04
CA CYS A 106 7.36 15.31 -8.00
C CYS A 106 6.82 14.11 -7.21
N ALA A 107 6.20 14.36 -6.06
CA ALA A 107 5.54 13.31 -5.26
C ALA A 107 4.46 12.59 -6.07
N ASP A 108 3.65 13.36 -6.79
CA ASP A 108 2.61 12.80 -7.66
C ASP A 108 3.19 11.94 -8.79
N ALA A 109 4.24 12.43 -9.45
CA ALA A 109 4.90 11.66 -10.52
C ALA A 109 5.45 10.32 -9.99
N ILE A 110 6.03 10.33 -8.78
CA ILE A 110 6.51 9.11 -8.13
C ILE A 110 5.34 8.16 -7.80
N ASN A 111 4.24 8.68 -7.26
CA ASN A 111 3.05 7.88 -6.96
C ASN A 111 2.47 7.21 -8.21
N TRP A 112 2.51 7.90 -9.37
CA TRP A 112 2.11 7.32 -10.65
C TRP A 112 3.08 6.26 -11.15
N ALA A 113 4.35 6.55 -11.07
CA ALA A 113 5.39 5.68 -11.60
C ALA A 113 5.64 4.43 -10.71
N LEU A 114 5.46 4.58 -9.39
CA LEU A 114 5.71 3.54 -8.39
C LEU A 114 4.44 3.16 -7.62
N PRO A 115 3.41 2.63 -8.25
CA PRO A 115 2.12 2.38 -7.58
C PRO A 115 2.17 1.29 -6.51
N GLY A 116 3.29 0.98 -5.92
CA GLY A 116 3.43 -0.07 -4.93
C GLY A 116 4.25 0.28 -3.69
N VAL A 117 4.93 1.42 -3.70
CA VAL A 117 6.00 1.67 -2.72
C VAL A 117 5.53 2.39 -1.46
N GLY A 118 4.33 2.85 -1.40
CA GLY A 118 3.85 3.74 -0.36
C GLY A 118 3.32 5.05 -0.96
N GLN A 119 2.67 5.85 -0.18
CA GLN A 119 2.18 7.17 -0.57
C GLN A 119 3.28 8.19 -0.34
N VAL A 120 3.79 8.82 -1.40
CA VAL A 120 4.69 9.98 -1.30
C VAL A 120 3.86 11.25 -1.32
N TYR A 121 4.12 12.17 -0.42
CA TYR A 121 3.39 13.44 -0.35
C TYR A 121 4.25 14.56 0.24
N TYR A 122 3.88 15.82 -0.06
CA TYR A 122 4.49 17.00 0.50
C TYR A 122 3.53 17.70 1.47
N LYS A 123 3.95 17.86 2.71
CA LYS A 123 3.15 18.49 3.77
C LYS A 123 4.06 19.15 4.81
N ASN A 124 3.69 20.35 5.26
CA ASN A 124 4.42 21.10 6.29
C ASN A 124 5.91 21.24 5.99
N ASP A 125 6.23 21.63 4.74
CA ASP A 125 7.60 21.80 4.23
C ASP A 125 8.45 20.52 4.23
N ALA A 126 7.86 19.38 4.44
CA ALA A 126 8.51 18.08 4.36
C ALA A 126 7.98 17.21 3.22
N ILE A 127 8.85 16.41 2.63
CA ILE A 127 8.49 15.28 1.80
C ILE A 127 8.36 14.08 2.73
N CYS A 128 7.26 13.39 2.62
CA CYS A 128 6.95 12.22 3.43
C CYS A 128 6.68 11.02 2.55
N VAL A 129 7.01 9.84 3.04
CA VAL A 129 6.59 8.56 2.48
C VAL A 129 6.01 7.69 3.59
N ALA A 130 4.90 7.04 3.31
CA ALA A 130 4.30 6.06 4.19
C ALA A 130 3.97 4.79 3.40
N SER A 131 4.45 3.65 3.87
CA SER A 131 4.22 2.33 3.28
C SER A 131 3.70 1.40 4.35
N SER A 132 2.57 0.74 4.12
CA SER A 132 1.98 -0.14 5.11
C SER A 132 1.65 -1.50 4.53
N ILE A 133 1.76 -2.52 5.36
CA ILE A 133 1.39 -3.91 5.05
C ILE A 133 0.63 -4.52 6.20
N TYR A 134 -0.21 -5.51 5.91
CA TYR A 134 -0.92 -6.26 6.95
C TYR A 134 -0.02 -7.32 7.60
N ALA A 135 -0.11 -7.43 8.91
CA ALA A 135 0.74 -8.29 9.74
C ALA A 135 0.10 -9.65 9.98
N TYR A 136 0.31 -10.59 9.05
CA TYR A 136 -0.15 -11.97 9.19
C TYR A 136 0.83 -12.88 9.94
N SER A 137 2.13 -12.61 9.83
CA SER A 137 3.19 -13.42 10.41
C SER A 137 4.38 -12.52 10.72
N ALA A 138 4.91 -12.57 11.93
CA ALA A 138 5.99 -11.69 12.34
C ALA A 138 7.26 -11.82 11.49
N PRO A 139 7.81 -13.02 11.21
CA PRO A 139 9.00 -13.16 10.37
C PRO A 139 8.80 -12.64 8.94
N TYR A 140 7.65 -12.93 8.35
CA TYR A 140 7.33 -12.51 6.99
C TYR A 140 7.18 -10.99 6.89
N VAL A 141 6.48 -10.38 7.84
CA VAL A 141 6.31 -8.93 7.91
C VAL A 141 7.64 -8.22 8.15
N ALA A 142 8.50 -8.76 9.02
CA ALA A 142 9.81 -8.18 9.29
C ALA A 142 10.65 -8.05 8.01
N MET A 143 10.68 -9.09 7.20
CA MET A 143 11.36 -9.06 5.91
C MET A 143 10.74 -8.03 4.97
N GLN A 144 9.41 -8.03 4.84
CA GLN A 144 8.71 -7.19 3.88
C GLN A 144 8.74 -5.70 4.23
N ILE A 145 8.50 -5.33 5.50
CA ILE A 145 8.51 -3.92 5.90
C ILE A 145 9.91 -3.32 5.76
N THR A 146 10.95 -4.11 5.98
CA THR A 146 12.33 -3.69 5.78
C THR A 146 12.64 -3.42 4.31
N GLN A 147 12.12 -4.25 3.41
CA GLN A 147 12.29 -4.08 1.98
C GLN A 147 11.46 -2.91 1.46
N LEU A 148 10.21 -2.77 1.90
CA LEU A 148 9.39 -1.59 1.62
C LEU A 148 10.06 -0.32 2.12
N GLY A 149 10.70 -0.36 3.28
CA GLY A 149 11.50 0.75 3.81
C GLY A 149 12.62 1.16 2.86
N THR A 150 13.33 0.21 2.26
CA THR A 150 14.37 0.52 1.26
C THR A 150 13.80 1.27 0.06
N PHE A 151 12.66 0.82 -0.48
CA PHE A 151 12.00 1.50 -1.58
C PHE A 151 11.45 2.86 -1.20
N SER A 152 10.89 2.97 -0.01
CA SER A 152 10.38 4.24 0.52
C SER A 152 11.50 5.25 0.64
N SER A 153 12.66 4.84 1.13
CA SER A 153 13.86 5.68 1.20
C SER A 153 14.33 6.13 -0.18
N MET A 154 14.29 5.24 -1.17
CA MET A 154 14.62 5.59 -2.56
C MET A 154 13.59 6.57 -3.15
N ALA A 155 12.31 6.36 -2.89
CA ALA A 155 11.24 7.25 -3.36
C ALA A 155 11.39 8.66 -2.79
N ILE A 156 11.73 8.79 -1.51
CA ILE A 156 11.94 10.09 -0.87
C ILE A 156 13.20 10.79 -1.39
N ASP A 157 14.26 10.03 -1.70
CA ASP A 157 15.47 10.54 -2.34
C ASP A 157 15.17 11.14 -3.73
N LEU A 158 14.35 10.45 -4.52
CA LEU A 158 13.91 10.94 -5.83
C LEU A 158 13.06 12.19 -5.70
N ALA A 159 12.12 12.21 -4.76
CA ALA A 159 11.25 13.35 -4.51
C ALA A 159 12.05 14.58 -4.03
N GLU A 160 13.04 14.39 -3.17
CA GLU A 160 13.91 15.47 -2.67
C GLU A 160 14.76 16.09 -3.79
N LYS A 161 15.34 15.27 -4.64
CA LYS A 161 16.13 15.73 -5.80
C LYS A 161 15.25 16.40 -6.85
N CYS A 162 13.96 16.13 -6.82
CA CYS A 162 13.01 16.63 -7.80
C CYS A 162 13.49 16.44 -9.23
N THR A 163 14.11 15.30 -9.49
CA THR A 163 14.50 14.92 -10.84
C THR A 163 13.22 14.70 -11.64
N ASP A 164 13.08 15.37 -12.77
CA ASP A 164 11.86 15.39 -13.58
C ASP A 164 11.50 14.01 -14.16
N TYR A 165 12.30 12.99 -13.84
CA TYR A 165 12.18 11.66 -14.44
C TYR A 165 12.40 10.55 -13.42
N VAL A 166 11.31 9.97 -12.95
CA VAL A 166 11.33 8.57 -12.63
C VAL A 166 11.30 7.86 -13.99
N THR A 167 12.44 7.52 -14.51
CA THR A 167 12.54 6.91 -15.84
C THR A 167 12.19 5.43 -15.77
N ASP A 168 11.65 4.87 -16.85
CA ASP A 168 11.43 3.43 -17.00
C ASP A 168 12.68 2.60 -16.68
N SER A 169 13.89 3.17 -16.89
CA SER A 169 15.16 2.55 -16.54
C SER A 169 15.35 2.30 -15.04
N PHE A 170 14.74 3.12 -14.18
CA PHE A 170 14.77 2.87 -12.73
C PHE A 170 14.06 1.56 -12.39
N PHE A 171 12.92 1.29 -13.04
CA PHE A 171 12.12 0.08 -12.80
C PHE A 171 12.69 -1.17 -13.46
N GLN A 172 13.41 -1.05 -14.58
CA GLN A 172 14.04 -2.19 -15.25
C GLN A 172 15.00 -2.94 -14.33
N ASN A 173 15.62 -2.27 -13.38
CA ASN A 173 16.52 -2.90 -12.41
C ASN A 173 15.77 -3.74 -11.34
N PHE A 174 14.45 -3.62 -11.30
CA PHE A 174 13.57 -4.30 -10.33
C PHE A 174 12.56 -5.23 -11.03
N ALA A 175 12.76 -5.52 -12.32
CA ALA A 175 11.87 -6.40 -13.06
C ALA A 175 11.72 -7.76 -12.34
N ALA A 176 10.49 -8.13 -12.03
CA ALA A 176 10.17 -9.43 -11.44
C ALA A 176 10.00 -10.49 -12.53
N PRO A 177 10.40 -11.73 -12.26
CA PRO A 177 9.96 -12.85 -13.06
C PRO A 177 8.46 -12.97 -12.93
N GLY A 178 7.56 -12.81 -13.64
CA GLY A 178 6.08 -12.90 -13.45
C GLY A 178 5.65 -14.15 -12.67
N PHE A 179 4.39 -14.18 -12.32
CA PHE A 179 3.76 -15.36 -11.74
C PHE A 179 3.36 -16.32 -12.86
N LYS A 180 3.59 -17.61 -12.65
CA LYS A 180 3.15 -18.62 -13.60
C LYS A 180 1.64 -18.84 -13.50
N ASP A 181 0.94 -18.77 -14.65
CA ASP A 181 -0.52 -19.01 -14.74
C ASP A 181 -1.36 -18.20 -13.73
N PHE A 182 -0.95 -16.95 -13.54
CA PHE A 182 -1.50 -16.06 -12.50
C PHE A 182 -3.03 -15.95 -12.57
N GLY A 183 -3.57 -15.64 -13.72
CA GLY A 183 -5.01 -15.41 -13.90
C GLY A 183 -5.85 -16.59 -13.43
N ASN A 184 -5.53 -17.80 -13.88
CA ASN A 184 -6.27 -19.01 -13.51
C ASN A 184 -6.14 -19.33 -12.00
N ARG A 185 -4.94 -19.19 -11.44
CA ARG A 185 -4.69 -19.45 -10.01
C ARG A 185 -5.47 -18.49 -9.12
N VAL A 186 -5.48 -17.20 -9.46
CA VAL A 186 -6.25 -16.18 -8.74
C VAL A 186 -7.74 -16.41 -8.86
N VAL A 187 -8.26 -16.66 -10.08
CA VAL A 187 -9.69 -16.96 -10.28
C VAL A 187 -10.12 -18.18 -9.48
N LYS A 188 -9.33 -19.25 -9.52
CA LYS A 188 -9.63 -20.45 -8.73
C LYS A 188 -9.68 -20.13 -7.23
N GLN A 189 -8.67 -19.44 -6.71
CA GLN A 189 -8.61 -19.09 -5.29
C GLN A 189 -9.78 -18.18 -4.87
N LEU A 190 -10.15 -17.20 -5.69
CA LEU A 190 -11.32 -16.35 -5.44
C LEU A 190 -12.62 -17.16 -5.40
N ASN A 191 -12.80 -18.10 -6.34
CA ASN A 191 -13.97 -18.97 -6.36
C ASN A 191 -14.02 -19.87 -5.09
N ASP A 192 -12.88 -20.42 -4.68
CA ASP A 192 -12.77 -21.21 -3.44
C ASP A 192 -13.12 -20.37 -2.18
N MET A 193 -12.86 -19.06 -2.23
CA MET A 193 -13.24 -18.09 -1.22
C MET A 193 -14.71 -17.60 -1.35
N GLY A 194 -15.45 -18.06 -2.35
CA GLY A 194 -16.85 -17.70 -2.58
C GLY A 194 -17.09 -16.48 -3.48
N PHE A 195 -16.05 -15.92 -4.10
CA PHE A 195 -16.19 -14.80 -5.05
C PHE A 195 -16.46 -15.31 -6.47
N LEU A 196 -17.66 -15.84 -6.69
CA LEU A 196 -18.06 -16.48 -7.94
C LEU A 196 -18.14 -15.54 -9.17
N SER A 197 -17.99 -14.24 -8.98
CA SER A 197 -17.90 -13.25 -10.07
C SER A 197 -16.50 -13.10 -10.65
N ALA A 198 -15.52 -13.79 -10.06
CA ALA A 198 -14.12 -13.68 -10.46
C ALA A 198 -13.90 -14.19 -11.88
N LYS A 199 -13.24 -13.38 -12.69
CA LYS A 199 -12.87 -13.69 -14.07
C LYS A 199 -11.60 -12.99 -14.47
N GLU A 200 -10.81 -13.62 -15.32
CA GLU A 200 -9.74 -12.95 -16.03
C GLU A 200 -10.32 -12.05 -17.13
N VAL A 201 -9.93 -10.78 -17.14
CA VAL A 201 -10.43 -9.77 -18.10
C VAL A 201 -9.41 -9.40 -19.15
N SER A 202 -8.14 -9.59 -18.85
CA SER A 202 -7.01 -9.45 -19.79
C SER A 202 -5.83 -10.24 -19.23
N ASN A 203 -4.73 -10.32 -19.97
CA ASN A 203 -3.55 -11.09 -19.56
C ASN A 203 -3.17 -10.79 -18.09
N ASP A 204 -3.30 -11.79 -17.24
CA ASP A 204 -2.99 -11.74 -15.81
C ASP A 204 -3.74 -10.66 -15.01
N VAL A 205 -4.83 -10.10 -15.54
CA VAL A 205 -5.71 -9.19 -14.80
C VAL A 205 -7.01 -9.91 -14.46
N VAL A 206 -7.24 -10.12 -13.18
CA VAL A 206 -8.48 -10.72 -12.66
C VAL A 206 -9.37 -9.63 -12.06
N GLU A 207 -10.65 -9.69 -12.37
CA GLU A 207 -11.67 -8.79 -11.83
C GLU A 207 -12.72 -9.57 -11.07
N TYR A 208 -13.15 -9.05 -9.94
CA TYR A 208 -14.31 -9.54 -9.19
C TYR A 208 -15.00 -8.40 -8.45
N THR A 209 -16.20 -8.65 -7.96
CA THR A 209 -17.02 -7.64 -7.27
C THR A 209 -17.04 -7.89 -5.78
N LEU A 210 -16.72 -6.85 -5.00
CA LEU A 210 -16.84 -6.81 -3.54
C LEU A 210 -17.85 -5.71 -3.15
N GLY A 211 -19.06 -6.11 -2.79
CA GLY A 211 -20.18 -5.17 -2.61
C GLY A 211 -20.50 -4.45 -3.92
N ASP A 212 -20.42 -3.12 -3.92
CA ASP A 212 -20.62 -2.26 -5.10
C ASP A 212 -19.28 -1.86 -5.77
N THR A 213 -18.17 -2.50 -5.41
CA THR A 213 -16.84 -2.13 -5.90
C THR A 213 -16.24 -3.25 -6.75
N ASN A 214 -15.86 -2.92 -7.98
CA ASN A 214 -15.07 -3.82 -8.82
C ASN A 214 -13.61 -3.75 -8.37
N ILE A 215 -13.09 -4.88 -7.94
CA ILE A 215 -11.69 -5.05 -7.56
C ILE A 215 -10.95 -5.71 -8.71
N ARG A 216 -9.79 -5.17 -9.03
CA ARG A 216 -8.85 -5.74 -9.99
C ARG A 216 -7.60 -6.20 -9.28
N ILE A 217 -7.11 -7.34 -9.72
CA ILE A 217 -5.88 -7.95 -9.22
C ILE A 217 -4.98 -8.19 -10.41
N SER A 218 -3.74 -7.76 -10.30
CA SER A 218 -2.72 -8.01 -11.31
C SER A 218 -1.35 -8.17 -10.68
N PRO A 219 -0.43 -8.94 -11.30
CA PRO A 219 0.95 -8.98 -10.85
C PRO A 219 1.62 -7.64 -11.06
N GLN A 220 2.57 -7.29 -10.20
CA GLN A 220 3.45 -6.16 -10.45
C GLN A 220 4.70 -6.60 -11.21
N GLY A 221 5.09 -5.78 -12.15
CA GLY A 221 6.27 -6.03 -12.97
C GLY A 221 7.60 -5.80 -12.27
N TYR A 222 7.62 -5.55 -10.96
CA TYR A 222 8.85 -5.38 -10.19
C TYR A 222 8.83 -6.19 -8.90
N SER A 223 10.02 -6.53 -8.42
CA SER A 223 10.25 -7.24 -7.17
C SER A 223 11.16 -6.43 -6.24
N LEU A 224 11.06 -6.72 -4.95
CA LEU A 224 11.94 -6.22 -3.91
C LEU A 224 12.74 -7.38 -3.34
N GLY A 225 13.98 -7.50 -3.78
CA GLY A 225 14.75 -8.71 -3.48
C GLY A 225 14.09 -9.96 -4.07
N SER A 226 13.78 -10.94 -3.25
CA SER A 226 13.02 -12.14 -3.65
C SER A 226 11.50 -11.93 -3.66
N ASN A 227 10.99 -10.82 -3.13
CA ASN A 227 9.54 -10.61 -2.99
C ASN A 227 8.94 -10.01 -4.25
N GLN A 228 7.89 -10.64 -4.71
CA GLN A 228 6.99 -10.15 -5.74
C GLN A 228 5.77 -9.49 -5.07
N PHE A 229 5.05 -8.70 -5.84
CA PHE A 229 3.84 -8.04 -5.36
C PHE A 229 2.69 -8.24 -6.32
N ILE A 230 1.51 -8.28 -5.74
CA ILE A 230 0.23 -8.25 -6.44
C ILE A 230 -0.41 -6.91 -6.16
N MET A 231 -0.82 -6.24 -7.20
CA MET A 231 -1.64 -5.04 -7.09
C MET A 231 -3.09 -5.45 -6.88
N VAL A 232 -3.70 -4.96 -5.82
CA VAL A 232 -5.14 -5.04 -5.55
C VAL A 232 -5.67 -3.62 -5.66
N GLY A 233 -6.60 -3.36 -6.56
CA GLY A 233 -7.01 -2.00 -6.80
C GLY A 233 -8.41 -1.84 -7.38
N THR A 234 -8.88 -0.61 -7.39
CA THR A 234 -10.10 -0.18 -8.08
C THR A 234 -9.91 1.21 -8.67
N SER A 235 -10.68 1.55 -9.68
CA SER A 235 -10.67 2.87 -10.28
C SER A 235 -12.09 3.39 -10.53
N PHE A 236 -12.24 4.70 -10.51
CA PHE A 236 -13.49 5.39 -10.85
C PHE A 236 -13.17 6.82 -11.29
N SER A 237 -14.10 7.47 -12.01
CA SER A 237 -13.93 8.86 -12.42
C SER A 237 -14.48 9.82 -11.35
N ALA A 238 -13.71 10.85 -10.99
CA ALA A 238 -14.20 11.96 -10.17
C ALA A 238 -15.32 12.74 -10.88
N CYS A 239 -15.27 12.77 -12.22
CA CYS A 239 -16.26 13.45 -13.04
C CYS A 239 -17.66 12.83 -12.91
N ASP A 240 -17.77 11.53 -12.60
CA ASP A 240 -19.06 10.86 -12.33
C ASP A 240 -19.78 11.43 -11.11
N PHE A 241 -19.05 12.16 -10.26
CA PHE A 241 -19.55 12.86 -9.06
C PHE A 241 -19.63 14.38 -9.26
N GLY A 242 -19.42 14.87 -10.49
CA GLY A 242 -19.39 16.30 -10.80
C GLY A 242 -18.15 17.03 -10.25
N VAL A 243 -17.09 16.29 -9.91
CA VAL A 243 -15.84 16.85 -9.39
C VAL A 243 -14.80 16.90 -10.50
N LYS A 244 -14.29 18.10 -10.80
CA LYS A 244 -13.22 18.28 -11.79
C LYS A 244 -11.91 17.67 -11.29
N PRO A 245 -10.99 17.23 -12.19
CA PRO A 245 -9.74 16.57 -11.83
C PRO A 245 -8.90 17.34 -10.79
N GLU A 246 -8.69 18.63 -11.00
CA GLU A 246 -7.92 19.48 -10.08
C GLU A 246 -8.55 19.55 -8.66
N LYS A 247 -9.89 19.64 -8.60
CA LYS A 247 -10.61 19.64 -7.34
C LYS A 247 -10.55 18.27 -6.65
N ALA A 248 -10.65 17.18 -7.41
CA ALA A 248 -10.51 15.82 -6.91
C ALA A 248 -9.14 15.62 -6.26
N LYS A 249 -8.08 16.04 -6.94
CA LYS A 249 -6.71 15.99 -6.43
C LYS A 249 -6.56 16.77 -5.11
N LYS A 250 -7.13 17.99 -5.05
CA LYS A 250 -7.10 18.81 -3.84
C LYS A 250 -7.82 18.12 -2.67
N ILE A 251 -9.01 17.56 -2.90
CA ILE A 251 -9.78 16.84 -1.87
C ILE A 251 -8.96 15.64 -1.36
N VAL A 252 -8.36 14.87 -2.25
CA VAL A 252 -7.52 13.72 -1.88
C VAL A 252 -6.32 14.18 -1.06
N ALA A 253 -5.61 15.20 -1.51
CA ALA A 253 -4.45 15.73 -0.80
C ALA A 253 -4.78 16.24 0.61
N GLU A 254 -5.91 16.93 0.77
CA GLU A 254 -6.30 17.52 2.06
C GLU A 254 -6.86 16.48 3.05
N GLN A 255 -7.59 15.48 2.56
CA GLN A 255 -8.35 14.58 3.43
C GLN A 255 -7.76 13.17 3.56
N PHE A 256 -6.97 12.72 2.60
CA PHE A 256 -6.55 11.32 2.53
C PHE A 256 -5.04 11.09 2.53
N LEU A 257 -4.23 12.06 2.15
CA LEU A 257 -2.76 11.87 2.18
C LEU A 257 -2.20 11.79 3.60
N SER A 258 -2.94 12.27 4.61
CA SER A 258 -2.54 12.15 6.01
C SER A 258 -3.07 10.87 6.69
N LEU A 259 -3.85 10.06 6.00
CA LEU A 259 -4.26 8.74 6.45
C LEU A 259 -3.11 7.76 6.18
N SER A 260 -1.97 8.01 6.81
CA SER A 260 -0.75 7.19 6.73
C SER A 260 -0.94 5.76 7.24
N CYS A 261 -2.17 5.38 7.53
CA CYS A 261 -2.51 4.20 8.29
C CYS A 261 -3.18 3.10 7.48
N GLN A 262 -3.42 3.31 6.19
CA GLN A 262 -4.05 2.30 5.33
C GLN A 262 -3.00 1.71 4.40
N THR A 263 -3.19 0.45 4.04
CA THR A 263 -2.33 -0.18 3.02
C THR A 263 -2.64 0.34 1.63
N SER A 264 -3.82 0.93 1.46
CA SER A 264 -4.25 1.54 0.20
C SER A 264 -3.73 2.95 0.02
N ARG A 265 -3.30 3.25 -1.19
CA ARG A 265 -2.98 4.60 -1.63
C ARG A 265 -3.98 5.08 -2.67
N ILE A 266 -4.04 6.40 -2.83
CA ILE A 266 -4.95 7.05 -3.74
C ILE A 266 -4.14 7.90 -4.72
N VAL A 267 -4.35 7.66 -6.01
CA VAL A 267 -3.72 8.42 -7.11
C VAL A 267 -4.82 9.04 -7.94
N VAL A 268 -4.68 10.30 -8.31
CA VAL A 268 -5.64 11.05 -9.12
C VAL A 268 -4.97 11.54 -10.39
N SER A 269 -5.52 11.15 -11.54
CA SER A 269 -5.11 11.67 -12.85
C SER A 269 -5.54 13.13 -13.01
N GLU A 270 -4.60 13.99 -13.39
CA GLU A 270 -4.89 15.39 -13.70
C GLU A 270 -5.63 15.56 -15.04
N ASP A 271 -5.44 14.62 -15.95
CA ASP A 271 -5.95 14.74 -17.33
C ASP A 271 -7.45 14.44 -17.41
N ASP A 272 -7.89 13.36 -16.78
CA ASP A 272 -9.24 12.82 -16.91
C ASP A 272 -10.00 12.66 -15.60
N GLY A 273 -9.36 12.93 -14.46
CA GLY A 273 -9.95 12.78 -13.15
C GLY A 273 -10.15 11.33 -12.71
N THR A 274 -9.48 10.38 -13.35
CA THR A 274 -9.46 8.99 -12.90
C THR A 274 -8.81 8.92 -11.51
N VAL A 275 -9.53 8.34 -10.56
CA VAL A 275 -9.05 8.04 -9.23
C VAL A 275 -8.75 6.56 -9.16
N MET A 276 -7.53 6.21 -8.80
CA MET A 276 -7.12 4.85 -8.51
C MET A 276 -6.90 4.69 -7.01
N VAL A 277 -7.47 3.66 -6.44
CA VAL A 277 -7.20 3.21 -5.07
C VAL A 277 -6.51 1.87 -5.18
N ILE A 278 -5.28 1.80 -4.69
CA ILE A 278 -4.39 0.67 -4.93
C ILE A 278 -3.74 0.25 -3.62
N SER A 279 -3.69 -1.05 -3.40
CA SER A 279 -2.90 -1.66 -2.34
C SER A 279 -1.96 -2.70 -2.93
N MET A 280 -0.81 -2.86 -2.31
CA MET A 280 0.18 -3.85 -2.75
C MET A 280 0.24 -4.97 -1.75
N MET A 281 -0.12 -6.14 -2.21
CA MET A 281 -0.04 -7.38 -1.45
C MET A 281 1.25 -8.09 -1.80
N PRO A 282 2.13 -8.35 -0.84
CA PRO A 282 3.27 -9.22 -1.07
C PRO A 282 2.81 -10.64 -1.40
N ALA A 283 3.45 -11.27 -2.36
CA ALA A 283 3.19 -12.66 -2.73
C ALA A 283 4.42 -13.26 -3.43
N GLU A 284 4.55 -14.56 -3.39
CA GLU A 284 5.57 -15.31 -4.10
C GLU A 284 4.92 -16.31 -5.06
N ASP A 285 5.55 -16.58 -6.21
CA ASP A 285 4.96 -17.51 -7.18
C ASP A 285 4.75 -18.91 -6.59
N GLN A 286 5.67 -19.36 -5.73
CA GLN A 286 5.62 -20.69 -5.13
C GLN A 286 4.53 -20.84 -4.05
N SER A 287 4.15 -19.74 -3.39
CA SER A 287 3.16 -19.70 -2.30
C SER A 287 1.92 -18.88 -2.63
N LEU A 288 1.70 -18.56 -3.91
CA LEU A 288 0.66 -17.63 -4.35
C LEU A 288 -0.72 -17.94 -3.75
N GLU A 289 -1.15 -19.20 -3.77
CA GLU A 289 -2.47 -19.58 -3.24
C GLU A 289 -2.60 -19.34 -1.74
N GLU A 290 -1.54 -19.64 -0.99
CA GLU A 290 -1.50 -19.39 0.46
C GLU A 290 -1.46 -17.90 0.77
N ASP A 291 -0.70 -17.12 0.00
CA ASP A 291 -0.63 -15.67 0.15
C ASP A 291 -1.97 -15.02 -0.17
N LEU A 292 -2.63 -15.43 -1.24
CA LEU A 292 -3.98 -15.00 -1.59
C LEU A 292 -4.98 -15.34 -0.48
N LYS A 293 -4.95 -16.56 0.02
CA LYS A 293 -5.84 -17.01 1.10
C LYS A 293 -5.65 -16.20 2.37
N ARG A 294 -4.41 -15.84 2.70
CA ARG A 294 -4.09 -15.06 3.91
C ARG A 294 -4.43 -13.58 3.76
N GLY A 295 -4.11 -12.98 2.61
CA GLY A 295 -4.03 -11.53 2.45
C GLY A 295 -5.14 -10.90 1.63
N LEU A 296 -5.59 -11.56 0.57
CA LEU A 296 -6.40 -10.93 -0.46
C LEU A 296 -7.68 -10.28 0.08
N ALA A 297 -8.34 -10.91 1.02
CA ALA A 297 -9.57 -10.39 1.61
C ALA A 297 -9.34 -9.05 2.31
N ALA A 298 -8.28 -8.94 3.13
CA ALA A 298 -7.97 -7.72 3.86
C ALA A 298 -7.60 -6.57 2.93
N TYR A 299 -6.71 -6.82 1.97
CA TYR A 299 -6.32 -5.80 0.99
C TYR A 299 -7.51 -5.35 0.13
N SER A 300 -8.40 -6.27 -0.23
CA SER A 300 -9.59 -5.95 -1.03
C SER A 300 -10.61 -5.12 -0.25
N VAL A 301 -10.82 -5.44 1.03
CA VAL A 301 -11.69 -4.65 1.92
C VAL A 301 -11.12 -3.26 2.11
N ASP A 302 -9.82 -3.13 2.36
CA ASP A 302 -9.18 -1.83 2.51
C ASP A 302 -9.34 -0.96 1.25
N VAL A 303 -9.08 -1.51 0.07
CA VAL A 303 -9.31 -0.83 -1.22
C VAL A 303 -10.77 -0.42 -1.39
N ALA A 304 -11.73 -1.30 -1.08
CA ALA A 304 -13.15 -1.01 -1.24
C ALA A 304 -13.63 0.08 -0.26
N VAL A 305 -13.21 0.01 1.00
CA VAL A 305 -13.54 1.00 2.04
C VAL A 305 -12.94 2.35 1.69
N THR A 306 -11.67 2.38 1.31
CA THR A 306 -10.99 3.61 0.90
C THR A 306 -11.67 4.24 -0.31
N ALA A 307 -11.98 3.46 -1.34
CA ALA A 307 -12.69 3.94 -2.52
C ALA A 307 -14.08 4.51 -2.18
N LEU A 308 -14.84 3.83 -1.30
CA LEU A 308 -16.14 4.32 -0.85
C LEU A 308 -16.01 5.63 -0.08
N THR A 309 -15.01 5.76 0.77
CA THR A 309 -14.76 6.98 1.55
C THR A 309 -14.44 8.16 0.64
N VAL A 310 -13.58 7.96 -0.37
CA VAL A 310 -13.28 9.00 -1.38
C VAL A 310 -14.53 9.37 -2.20
N LYS A 311 -15.30 8.39 -2.68
CA LYS A 311 -16.57 8.64 -3.38
C LYS A 311 -17.55 9.45 -2.54
N ASN A 312 -17.63 9.19 -1.24
CA ASN A 312 -18.49 9.95 -0.33
C ASN A 312 -17.99 11.38 -0.12
N ALA A 313 -16.68 11.60 -0.02
CA ALA A 313 -16.10 12.93 0.04
C ALA A 313 -16.41 13.75 -1.23
N PHE A 314 -16.45 13.13 -2.40
CA PHE A 314 -16.84 13.78 -3.64
C PHE A 314 -18.34 14.14 -3.69
N LYS A 315 -19.22 13.29 -3.16
CA LYS A 315 -20.67 13.54 -3.09
C LYS A 315 -21.05 14.70 -2.15
N GLY A 316 -20.23 14.97 -1.15
CA GLY A 316 -20.45 16.03 -0.18
C GLY A 316 -20.01 17.43 -0.63
N LYS A 317 -19.55 17.58 -1.87
CA LYS A 317 -19.00 18.82 -2.47
C LYS A 317 -19.86 19.38 -3.58
#